data_154d86f1ab0c74ef26cedda5ef33da9b
#
_entry.id   154d86f1ab0c74ef26cedda5ef33da9b
#
_cell.length_a   1.000
_cell.length_b   1.000
_cell.length_c   1.000
_cell.angle_alpha   90.00
_cell.angle_beta   90.00
_cell.angle_gamma   90.00
#
_symmetry.space_group_name_H-M   'P 1'
#
loop_
_entity.id
_entity.type
_entity.pdbx_description
1 polymer ?
#
loop_
_entity_poly.entity_id
_entity_poly.type
_entity_poly.pdbx_seq_one_letter_code
_entity_poly.pdbx_strand_id
1 'polypeptide(L)'
;MSFKIFVINLERCKEKREKMIKKLEGEEYEMTMAVDGKELNKDTLKALDVELLKQWKDPWSGRNITWGEVGCSLSHYNIYKYCVENNIENAVILEDDIDIPEKLSNILDNIIDNLNKEISNWELCYLSRKPINSEKENVNEFKDFVKVDYSYWTCSYIINLKGMQKIINSNYHKNIIPADEILPILGNISPHKDYYKYYNIQEPLNIYSVKNMICYPEGNAFEKSDTENSKIIEMYEDDLLVLATGTDMTDGLKRFINSCKIYGLKHKIMGLNTQWKGGNMADGPGGGQKINFLLKTLDDLNDDQIILVTDSYDVIMSANSKEIIEKYKSFNKNIVFASESACW
;
A
#
# COMPACT_ATOMS: atom_id res chain seq x y z
N MET A 1 -12.29 21.96 -23.89
CA MET A 1 -12.73 20.96 -22.89
C MET A 1 -12.19 21.37 -21.53
N SER A 2 -13.02 21.30 -20.50
CA SER A 2 -12.62 21.63 -19.12
C SER A 2 -11.98 20.45 -18.37
N PHE A 3 -11.64 19.37 -19.08
CA PHE A 3 -11.09 18.15 -18.52
C PHE A 3 -10.10 17.47 -19.47
N LYS A 4 -9.30 16.55 -18.92
CA LYS A 4 -8.41 15.67 -19.68
C LYS A 4 -8.73 14.21 -19.35
N ILE A 5 -8.85 13.36 -20.38
CA ILE A 5 -9.10 11.92 -20.23
C ILE A 5 -7.77 11.18 -20.19
N PHE A 6 -7.58 10.35 -19.17
CA PHE A 6 -6.45 9.44 -19.01
C PHE A 6 -6.97 8.00 -19.03
N VAL A 7 -6.35 7.16 -19.85
CA VAL A 7 -6.66 5.73 -19.92
C VAL A 7 -5.47 4.95 -19.38
N ILE A 8 -5.65 4.30 -18.26
CA ILE A 8 -4.61 3.48 -17.60
C ILE A 8 -4.54 2.13 -18.32
N ASN A 9 -3.38 1.80 -18.89
CA ASN A 9 -3.17 0.52 -19.58
C ASN A 9 -1.76 -0.02 -19.34
N LEU A 10 -1.67 -1.30 -19.01
CA LEU A 10 -0.39 -2.00 -18.92
C LEU A 10 0.23 -2.18 -20.30
N GLU A 11 1.54 -1.92 -20.45
CA GLU A 11 2.23 -2.02 -21.73
C GLU A 11 2.07 -3.40 -22.38
N ARG A 12 2.07 -4.46 -21.58
CA ARG A 12 1.88 -5.86 -22.02
C ARG A 12 0.45 -6.20 -22.43
N CYS A 13 -0.57 -5.39 -22.04
CA CYS A 13 -1.98 -5.63 -22.32
C CYS A 13 -2.42 -4.99 -23.65
N LYS A 14 -1.76 -5.38 -24.75
CA LYS A 14 -1.98 -4.81 -26.08
C LYS A 14 -3.41 -4.96 -26.59
N GLU A 15 -4.04 -6.12 -26.35
CA GLU A 15 -5.43 -6.38 -26.77
C GLU A 15 -6.41 -5.43 -26.09
N LYS A 16 -6.28 -5.19 -24.78
CA LYS A 16 -7.10 -4.23 -24.05
C LYS A 16 -6.88 -2.81 -24.58
N ARG A 17 -5.61 -2.44 -24.86
CA ARG A 17 -5.26 -1.16 -25.46
C ARG A 17 -5.94 -0.94 -26.81
N GLU A 18 -5.87 -1.92 -27.71
CA GLU A 18 -6.49 -1.86 -29.03
C GLU A 18 -8.03 -1.71 -28.96
N LYS A 19 -8.65 -2.38 -28.00
CA LYS A 19 -10.09 -2.22 -27.74
C LYS A 19 -10.43 -0.81 -27.28
N MET A 20 -9.67 -0.26 -26.32
CA MET A 20 -9.91 1.10 -25.82
C MET A 20 -9.67 2.15 -26.91
N ILE A 21 -8.66 1.99 -27.75
CA ILE A 21 -8.44 2.87 -28.92
C ILE A 21 -9.67 2.90 -29.83
N LYS A 22 -10.28 1.75 -30.11
CA LYS A 22 -11.50 1.68 -30.93
C LYS A 22 -12.71 2.32 -30.24
N LYS A 23 -12.89 2.08 -28.93
CA LYS A 23 -13.97 2.68 -28.13
C LYS A 23 -13.87 4.20 -28.02
N LEU A 24 -12.65 4.73 -28.03
CA LEU A 24 -12.35 6.17 -27.93
C LEU A 24 -12.07 6.82 -29.29
N GLU A 25 -12.48 6.18 -30.39
CA GLU A 25 -12.30 6.77 -31.73
C GLU A 25 -13.04 8.10 -31.82
N GLY A 26 -12.32 9.18 -32.15
CA GLY A 26 -12.85 10.55 -32.24
C GLY A 26 -12.84 11.32 -30.89
N GLU A 27 -12.41 10.72 -29.80
CA GLU A 27 -12.23 11.37 -28.50
C GLU A 27 -10.78 11.84 -28.31
N GLU A 28 -10.57 12.92 -27.57
CA GLU A 28 -9.23 13.36 -27.15
C GLU A 28 -8.87 12.76 -25.80
N TYR A 29 -7.83 11.91 -25.76
CA TYR A 29 -7.39 11.22 -24.54
C TYR A 29 -5.88 10.99 -24.51
N GLU A 30 -5.36 10.69 -23.35
CA GLU A 30 -3.98 10.25 -23.13
C GLU A 30 -3.95 8.80 -22.68
N MET A 31 -3.31 7.92 -23.48
CA MET A 31 -3.03 6.55 -23.04
C MET A 31 -1.85 6.59 -22.06
N THR A 32 -2.15 6.38 -20.79
CA THR A 32 -1.19 6.43 -19.70
C THR A 32 -0.65 5.04 -19.40
N MET A 33 0.67 4.89 -19.42
CA MET A 33 1.31 3.61 -19.08
C MET A 33 1.12 3.32 -17.59
N ALA A 34 0.47 2.20 -17.31
CA ALA A 34 0.27 1.71 -15.95
C ALA A 34 1.58 1.19 -15.35
N VAL A 35 1.71 1.29 -14.03
CA VAL A 35 2.79 0.66 -13.28
C VAL A 35 2.52 -0.84 -13.21
N ASP A 36 3.38 -1.65 -13.82
CA ASP A 36 3.23 -3.12 -13.78
C ASP A 36 3.70 -3.67 -12.43
N GLY A 37 2.78 -4.21 -11.65
CA GLY A 37 3.09 -4.84 -10.37
C GLY A 37 4.09 -6.00 -10.46
N LYS A 38 4.24 -6.63 -11.64
CA LYS A 38 5.23 -7.70 -11.88
C LYS A 38 6.68 -7.18 -11.91
N GLU A 39 6.86 -5.89 -12.20
CA GLU A 39 8.17 -5.23 -12.24
C GLU A 39 8.53 -4.58 -10.91
N LEU A 40 7.55 -4.49 -9.99
CA LEU A 40 7.77 -3.92 -8.68
C LEU A 40 8.45 -4.90 -7.72
N ASN A 41 9.30 -4.34 -6.89
CA ASN A 41 9.93 -4.98 -5.75
C ASN A 41 10.26 -3.93 -4.68
N LYS A 42 10.81 -4.35 -3.54
CA LYS A 42 11.12 -3.44 -2.44
C LYS A 42 12.15 -2.36 -2.81
N ASP A 43 13.12 -2.70 -3.67
CA ASP A 43 14.14 -1.73 -4.09
C ASP A 43 13.56 -0.68 -5.04
N THR A 44 12.65 -1.09 -5.95
CA THR A 44 11.94 -0.14 -6.82
C THR A 44 11.04 0.79 -6.02
N LEU A 45 10.30 0.30 -5.02
CA LEU A 45 9.50 1.15 -4.14
C LEU A 45 10.37 2.16 -3.37
N LYS A 46 11.50 1.71 -2.85
CA LYS A 46 12.46 2.59 -2.16
C LYS A 46 13.02 3.68 -3.10
N ALA A 47 13.35 3.32 -4.33
CA ALA A 47 13.83 4.27 -5.33
C ALA A 47 12.77 5.31 -5.72
N LEU A 48 11.50 4.94 -5.69
CA LEU A 48 10.35 5.82 -5.94
C LEU A 48 9.91 6.62 -4.70
N ASP A 49 10.57 6.42 -3.56
CA ASP A 49 10.18 7.01 -2.27
C ASP A 49 8.76 6.62 -1.83
N VAL A 50 8.36 5.37 -2.12
CA VAL A 50 7.03 4.81 -1.84
C VAL A 50 7.12 3.78 -0.73
N GLU A 51 6.16 3.81 0.19
CA GLU A 51 6.04 2.86 1.29
C GLU A 51 4.64 2.24 1.32
N LEU A 52 4.57 0.97 1.74
CA LEU A 52 3.31 0.25 1.88
C LEU A 52 2.81 0.36 3.32
N LEU A 53 1.50 0.50 3.51
CA LEU A 53 0.91 0.40 4.84
C LEU A 53 0.94 -1.06 5.31
N LYS A 54 1.95 -1.41 6.10
CA LYS A 54 2.20 -2.78 6.56
C LYS A 54 1.05 -3.39 7.35
N GLN A 55 0.30 -2.57 8.06
CA GLN A 55 -0.84 -2.98 8.89
C GLN A 55 -2.10 -3.27 8.07
N TRP A 56 -2.14 -2.80 6.81
CA TRP A 56 -3.32 -3.02 5.99
C TRP A 56 -3.55 -4.51 5.69
N LYS A 57 -4.81 -4.89 5.79
CA LYS A 57 -5.30 -6.21 5.43
C LYS A 57 -6.54 -6.05 4.58
N ASP A 58 -6.62 -6.87 3.53
CA ASP A 58 -7.82 -6.95 2.72
C ASP A 58 -9.05 -7.25 3.59
N PRO A 59 -10.11 -6.44 3.53
CA PRO A 59 -11.26 -6.56 4.43
C PRO A 59 -12.03 -7.87 4.31
N TRP A 60 -11.92 -8.56 3.17
CA TRP A 60 -12.66 -9.78 2.88
C TRP A 60 -11.88 -11.05 3.18
N SER A 61 -10.62 -11.07 2.77
CA SER A 61 -9.77 -12.26 2.86
C SER A 61 -8.76 -12.20 4.00
N GLY A 62 -8.50 -11.02 4.57
CA GLY A 62 -7.47 -10.80 5.59
C GLY A 62 -6.03 -10.89 5.06
N ARG A 63 -5.85 -11.02 3.72
CA ARG A 63 -4.52 -11.08 3.09
C ARG A 63 -3.81 -9.71 3.11
N ASN A 64 -2.51 -9.73 2.87
CA ASN A 64 -1.76 -8.52 2.56
C ASN A 64 -2.08 -8.01 1.15
N ILE A 65 -1.68 -6.78 0.86
CA ILE A 65 -1.73 -6.18 -0.48
C ILE A 65 -0.94 -7.02 -1.49
N THR A 66 -1.39 -7.05 -2.72
CA THR A 66 -0.68 -7.70 -3.84
C THR A 66 0.19 -6.69 -4.60
N TRP A 67 1.17 -7.17 -5.35
CA TRP A 67 1.96 -6.31 -6.22
C TRP A 67 1.13 -5.63 -7.32
N GLY A 68 0.08 -6.31 -7.82
CA GLY A 68 -0.83 -5.73 -8.79
C GLY A 68 -1.65 -4.57 -8.22
N GLU A 69 -2.14 -4.71 -6.97
CA GLU A 69 -2.84 -3.61 -6.27
C GLU A 69 -1.92 -2.41 -6.02
N VAL A 70 -0.64 -2.65 -5.70
CA VAL A 70 0.35 -1.58 -5.60
C VAL A 70 0.56 -0.89 -6.96
N GLY A 71 0.70 -1.66 -8.03
CA GLY A 71 0.83 -1.12 -9.40
C GLY A 71 -0.38 -0.28 -9.80
N CYS A 72 -1.60 -0.76 -9.55
CA CYS A 72 -2.85 -0.02 -9.76
C CYS A 72 -2.83 1.30 -8.97
N SER A 73 -2.59 1.24 -7.67
CA SER A 73 -2.54 2.41 -6.79
C SER A 73 -1.52 3.47 -7.26
N LEU A 74 -0.34 3.04 -7.65
CA LEU A 74 0.70 3.93 -8.18
C LEU A 74 0.33 4.53 -9.54
N SER A 75 -0.37 3.78 -10.39
CA SER A 75 -0.84 4.28 -11.69
C SER A 75 -1.80 5.46 -11.51
N HIS A 76 -2.79 5.32 -10.62
CA HIS A 76 -3.70 6.42 -10.26
C HIS A 76 -2.95 7.58 -9.60
N TYR A 77 -2.08 7.30 -8.63
CA TYR A 77 -1.31 8.32 -7.92
C TYR A 77 -0.43 9.15 -8.86
N ASN A 78 0.21 8.53 -9.84
CA ASN A 78 1.04 9.22 -10.83
C ASN A 78 0.23 10.19 -11.69
N ILE A 79 -1.01 9.83 -12.05
CA ILE A 79 -1.92 10.75 -12.77
C ILE A 79 -2.27 11.95 -11.87
N TYR A 80 -2.60 11.74 -10.59
CA TYR A 80 -2.88 12.85 -9.67
C TYR A 80 -1.69 13.79 -9.56
N LYS A 81 -0.49 13.24 -9.40
CA LYS A 81 0.75 14.01 -9.31
C LYS A 81 0.97 14.82 -10.59
N TYR A 82 0.87 14.19 -11.76
CA TYR A 82 1.00 14.86 -13.04
C TYR A 82 -0.02 15.99 -13.19
N CYS A 83 -1.28 15.76 -12.84
CA CYS A 83 -2.33 16.76 -12.95
C CYS A 83 -2.10 17.97 -12.02
N VAL A 84 -1.66 17.72 -10.78
CA VAL A 84 -1.34 18.79 -9.83
C VAL A 84 -0.14 19.62 -10.32
N GLU A 85 0.92 18.98 -10.81
CA GLU A 85 2.11 19.63 -11.33
C GLU A 85 1.81 20.48 -12.58
N ASN A 86 0.82 20.08 -13.38
CA ASN A 86 0.44 20.77 -14.63
C ASN A 86 -0.84 21.61 -14.51
N ASN A 87 -1.40 21.78 -13.31
CA ASN A 87 -2.63 22.54 -13.03
C ASN A 87 -3.82 22.10 -13.89
N ILE A 88 -4.01 20.79 -14.10
CA ILE A 88 -5.17 20.25 -14.81
C ILE A 88 -6.39 20.32 -13.91
N GLU A 89 -7.40 21.09 -14.32
CA GLU A 89 -8.58 21.36 -13.48
C GLU A 89 -9.40 20.11 -13.19
N ASN A 90 -9.65 19.28 -14.21
CA ASN A 90 -10.41 18.03 -14.06
C ASN A 90 -9.72 16.91 -14.83
N ALA A 91 -9.54 15.77 -14.17
CA ALA A 91 -9.07 14.54 -14.79
C ALA A 91 -10.22 13.52 -14.83
N VAL A 92 -10.42 12.92 -15.99
CA VAL A 92 -11.27 11.73 -16.15
C VAL A 92 -10.33 10.54 -16.23
N ILE A 93 -10.45 9.61 -15.31
CA ILE A 93 -9.57 8.44 -15.23
C ILE A 93 -10.38 7.21 -15.58
N LEU A 94 -9.88 6.44 -16.54
CA LEU A 94 -10.50 5.22 -17.08
C LEU A 94 -9.48 4.08 -17.01
N GLU A 95 -9.89 2.90 -16.57
CA GLU A 95 -9.11 1.66 -16.72
C GLU A 95 -9.41 1.02 -18.09
N ASP A 96 -8.57 0.09 -18.53
CA ASP A 96 -8.59 -0.48 -19.89
C ASP A 96 -9.55 -1.64 -20.11
N ASP A 97 -10.34 -2.00 -19.09
CA ASP A 97 -11.30 -3.13 -19.12
C ASP A 97 -12.75 -2.71 -18.83
N ILE A 98 -13.10 -1.54 -19.31
CA ILE A 98 -14.45 -0.99 -19.17
C ILE A 98 -15.14 -0.78 -20.53
N ASP A 99 -16.47 -0.87 -20.52
CA ASP A 99 -17.33 -0.38 -21.58
C ASP A 99 -17.67 1.08 -21.33
N ILE A 100 -17.56 1.90 -22.37
CA ILE A 100 -17.82 3.33 -22.37
C ILE A 100 -18.89 3.68 -23.39
N PRO A 101 -19.71 4.73 -23.16
CA PRO A 101 -20.70 5.19 -24.13
C PRO A 101 -20.05 5.87 -25.33
N GLU A 102 -20.77 5.88 -26.47
CA GLU A 102 -20.40 6.73 -27.60
C GLU A 102 -20.45 8.21 -27.23
N LYS A 103 -19.59 9.04 -27.84
CA LYS A 103 -19.50 10.50 -27.61
C LYS A 103 -19.26 10.83 -26.14
N LEU A 104 -18.34 10.11 -25.54
CA LEU A 104 -18.01 10.21 -24.11
C LEU A 104 -17.75 11.65 -23.69
N SER A 105 -16.97 12.43 -24.46
CA SER A 105 -16.65 13.83 -24.11
C SER A 105 -17.89 14.71 -23.95
N ASN A 106 -18.91 14.53 -24.79
CA ASN A 106 -20.15 15.32 -24.67
C ASN A 106 -20.92 14.97 -23.39
N ILE A 107 -20.89 13.70 -22.99
CA ILE A 107 -21.53 13.24 -21.76
C ILE A 107 -20.76 13.79 -20.55
N LEU A 108 -19.44 13.74 -20.58
CA LEU A 108 -18.57 14.26 -19.53
C LEU A 108 -18.71 15.77 -19.33
N ASP A 109 -18.75 16.56 -20.44
CA ASP A 109 -19.01 18.00 -20.35
C ASP A 109 -20.34 18.28 -19.63
N ASN A 110 -21.42 17.57 -19.98
CA ASN A 110 -22.70 17.70 -19.30
C ASN A 110 -22.66 17.31 -17.80
N ILE A 111 -21.94 16.24 -17.49
CA ILE A 111 -21.78 15.79 -16.09
C ILE A 111 -21.04 16.83 -15.27
N ILE A 112 -19.92 17.36 -15.75
CA ILE A 112 -19.11 18.36 -15.06
C ILE A 112 -19.90 19.66 -14.90
N ASP A 113 -20.62 20.09 -15.93
CA ASP A 113 -21.49 21.27 -15.86
C ASP A 113 -22.59 21.11 -14.82
N ASN A 114 -23.23 19.94 -14.75
CA ASN A 114 -24.26 19.66 -13.76
C ASN A 114 -23.69 19.52 -12.35
N LEU A 115 -22.52 18.87 -12.19
CA LEU A 115 -21.80 18.85 -10.90
C LEU A 115 -21.54 20.26 -10.39
N ASN A 116 -20.99 21.13 -11.24
CA ASN A 116 -20.70 22.52 -10.86
C ASN A 116 -21.94 23.35 -10.52
N LYS A 117 -23.09 23.03 -11.10
CA LYS A 117 -24.37 23.71 -10.82
C LYS A 117 -25.05 23.18 -9.56
N GLU A 118 -25.05 21.88 -9.34
CA GLU A 118 -25.80 21.25 -8.26
C GLU A 118 -24.96 21.11 -6.97
N ILE A 119 -23.63 20.96 -7.11
CA ILE A 119 -22.74 20.57 -6.01
C ILE A 119 -21.47 21.40 -6.04
N SER A 120 -21.46 22.54 -5.37
CA SER A 120 -20.35 23.50 -5.44
C SER A 120 -19.03 23.00 -4.85
N ASN A 121 -19.04 21.91 -4.06
CA ASN A 121 -17.89 21.39 -3.34
C ASN A 121 -17.52 19.95 -3.73
N TRP A 122 -17.97 19.47 -4.86
CA TRP A 122 -17.57 18.15 -5.34
C TRP A 122 -16.06 18.10 -5.62
N GLU A 123 -15.44 16.97 -5.37
CA GLU A 123 -14.00 16.76 -5.62
C GLU A 123 -13.74 15.49 -6.40
N LEU A 124 -14.56 14.45 -6.20
CA LEU A 124 -14.55 13.22 -7.00
C LEU A 124 -15.98 12.80 -7.34
N CYS A 125 -16.21 12.35 -8.56
CA CYS A 125 -17.47 11.78 -9.01
C CYS A 125 -17.24 10.47 -9.74
N TYR A 126 -17.71 9.35 -9.19
CA TYR A 126 -17.67 8.06 -9.85
C TYR A 126 -18.59 8.05 -11.07
N LEU A 127 -18.09 7.55 -12.19
CA LEU A 127 -18.85 7.23 -13.40
C LEU A 127 -19.32 5.76 -13.37
N SER A 128 -18.59 4.95 -12.60
CA SER A 128 -18.91 3.56 -12.28
C SER A 128 -18.37 3.21 -10.90
N ARG A 129 -19.14 2.48 -10.11
CA ARG A 129 -18.73 2.01 -8.78
C ARG A 129 -19.56 0.79 -8.36
N LYS A 130 -19.06 0.06 -7.36
CA LYS A 130 -19.81 -0.99 -6.66
C LYS A 130 -20.17 -0.49 -5.25
N PRO A 131 -21.39 -0.02 -5.02
CA PRO A 131 -21.81 0.43 -3.70
C PRO A 131 -21.89 -0.77 -2.74
N ILE A 132 -21.41 -0.59 -1.52
CA ILE A 132 -21.47 -1.61 -0.46
C ILE A 132 -22.58 -1.28 0.54
N ASN A 133 -22.78 0.00 0.85
CA ASN A 133 -23.76 0.47 1.83
C ASN A 133 -24.75 1.46 1.17
N SER A 134 -25.33 1.10 0.04
CA SER A 134 -26.23 2.01 -0.71
C SER A 134 -27.47 2.44 0.08
N GLU A 135 -27.87 1.67 1.09
CA GLU A 135 -29.00 2.02 1.97
C GLU A 135 -28.72 3.25 2.86
N LYS A 136 -27.47 3.67 3.00
CA LYS A 136 -27.07 4.89 3.72
C LYS A 136 -27.04 6.14 2.85
N GLU A 137 -27.21 5.99 1.55
CA GLU A 137 -27.12 7.07 0.58
C GLU A 137 -28.47 7.76 0.39
N ASN A 138 -28.45 9.10 0.43
CA ASN A 138 -29.65 9.90 0.15
C ASN A 138 -29.79 10.15 -1.35
N VAL A 139 -30.50 9.27 -2.04
CA VAL A 139 -30.71 9.35 -3.50
C VAL A 139 -31.62 10.50 -3.94
N ASN A 140 -32.30 11.19 -3.01
CA ASN A 140 -33.23 12.28 -3.32
C ASN A 140 -32.62 13.67 -3.12
N GLU A 141 -31.36 13.77 -2.66
CA GLU A 141 -30.72 15.04 -2.36
C GLU A 141 -30.39 15.85 -3.63
N PHE A 142 -29.88 15.18 -4.66
CA PHE A 142 -29.54 15.80 -5.94
C PHE A 142 -30.34 15.13 -7.09
N LYS A 143 -30.46 15.82 -8.22
CA LYS A 143 -31.22 15.29 -9.36
C LYS A 143 -30.49 14.11 -10.01
N ASP A 144 -29.25 14.31 -10.44
CA ASP A 144 -28.51 13.36 -11.27
C ASP A 144 -27.36 12.67 -10.50
N PHE A 145 -27.11 13.08 -9.25
CA PHE A 145 -26.01 12.61 -8.44
C PHE A 145 -26.46 12.05 -7.08
N VAL A 146 -25.56 11.32 -6.45
CA VAL A 146 -25.68 10.85 -5.07
C VAL A 146 -24.37 11.07 -4.33
N LYS A 147 -24.45 11.55 -3.08
CA LYS A 147 -23.31 11.54 -2.17
C LYS A 147 -23.07 10.10 -1.74
N VAL A 148 -21.89 9.58 -2.00
CA VAL A 148 -21.62 8.15 -1.83
C VAL A 148 -21.30 7.79 -0.38
N ASP A 149 -21.65 6.57 0.01
CA ASP A 149 -21.07 5.85 1.15
C ASP A 149 -20.01 4.87 0.63
N TYR A 150 -19.56 3.93 1.46
CA TYR A 150 -18.49 3.00 1.15
C TYR A 150 -18.76 2.23 -0.14
N SER A 151 -17.82 2.34 -1.09
CA SER A 151 -17.93 1.79 -2.43
C SER A 151 -16.59 1.31 -2.92
N TYR A 152 -16.59 0.28 -3.77
CA TYR A 152 -15.44 -0.24 -4.49
C TYR A 152 -15.43 0.21 -5.95
N TRP A 153 -14.35 -0.13 -6.63
CA TRP A 153 -13.99 0.14 -8.01
C TRP A 153 -13.49 1.57 -8.25
N THR A 154 -12.35 1.63 -8.89
CA THR A 154 -11.74 2.86 -9.39
C THR A 154 -11.66 2.87 -10.91
N CYS A 155 -12.43 2.00 -11.56
CA CYS A 155 -12.31 1.78 -13.01
C CYS A 155 -12.73 2.99 -13.86
N SER A 156 -13.59 3.88 -13.34
CA SER A 156 -13.92 5.13 -14.04
C SER A 156 -14.47 6.20 -13.09
N TYR A 157 -13.87 7.39 -13.10
CA TYR A 157 -14.30 8.54 -12.30
C TYR A 157 -13.74 9.86 -12.82
N ILE A 158 -14.34 10.96 -12.38
CA ILE A 158 -13.85 12.32 -12.58
C ILE A 158 -13.31 12.82 -11.25
N ILE A 159 -12.16 13.47 -11.26
CA ILE A 159 -11.58 14.11 -10.08
C ILE A 159 -11.09 15.51 -10.44
N ASN A 160 -11.40 16.51 -9.61
CA ASN A 160 -10.92 17.86 -9.84
C ASN A 160 -9.56 18.11 -9.17
N LEU A 161 -8.93 19.23 -9.51
CA LEU A 161 -7.60 19.60 -9.02
C LEU A 161 -7.54 19.61 -7.48
N LYS A 162 -8.57 20.11 -6.81
CA LYS A 162 -8.63 20.15 -5.34
C LYS A 162 -8.66 18.74 -4.73
N GLY A 163 -9.41 17.82 -5.33
CA GLY A 163 -9.45 16.42 -4.92
C GLY A 163 -8.09 15.74 -5.07
N MET A 164 -7.42 15.95 -6.22
CA MET A 164 -6.07 15.41 -6.46
C MET A 164 -5.05 15.98 -5.48
N GLN A 165 -5.10 17.27 -5.17
CA GLN A 165 -4.23 17.91 -4.16
C GLN A 165 -4.43 17.30 -2.77
N LYS A 166 -5.69 17.02 -2.36
CA LYS A 166 -5.98 16.35 -1.09
C LYS A 166 -5.34 14.96 -1.03
N ILE A 167 -5.43 14.18 -2.11
CA ILE A 167 -4.82 12.83 -2.16
C ILE A 167 -3.29 12.95 -2.07
N ILE A 168 -2.65 13.84 -2.82
CA ILE A 168 -1.20 14.06 -2.76
C ILE A 168 -0.76 14.48 -1.35
N ASN A 169 -1.47 15.40 -0.72
CA ASN A 169 -1.15 15.93 0.60
C ASN A 169 -1.46 14.97 1.76
N SER A 170 -2.19 13.89 1.50
CA SER A 170 -2.56 12.90 2.52
C SER A 170 -1.42 11.97 2.94
N ASN A 171 -0.24 12.06 2.34
CA ASN A 171 0.87 11.10 2.50
C ASN A 171 0.54 9.68 2.00
N TYR A 172 -0.37 9.55 1.03
CA TYR A 172 -0.76 8.25 0.47
C TYR A 172 0.44 7.46 -0.04
N HIS A 173 1.39 8.09 -0.73
CA HIS A 173 2.61 7.43 -1.24
C HIS A 173 3.50 6.82 -0.15
N LYS A 174 3.35 7.25 1.11
CA LYS A 174 4.04 6.68 2.28
C LYS A 174 3.25 5.61 3.01
N ASN A 175 2.01 5.36 2.58
CA ASN A 175 1.12 4.38 3.19
C ASN A 175 0.21 3.78 2.10
N ILE A 176 0.80 3.19 1.05
CA ILE A 176 0.03 2.63 -0.06
C ILE A 176 -0.84 1.46 0.40
N ILE A 177 -2.11 1.55 0.05
CA ILE A 177 -3.14 0.51 0.11
C ILE A 177 -3.86 0.50 -1.25
N PRO A 178 -4.76 -0.44 -1.56
CA PRO A 178 -5.50 -0.45 -2.82
C PRO A 178 -6.22 0.88 -3.11
N ALA A 179 -6.27 1.26 -4.39
CA ALA A 179 -6.82 2.55 -4.82
C ALA A 179 -8.30 2.72 -4.45
N ASP A 180 -9.08 1.67 -4.46
CA ASP A 180 -10.49 1.67 -4.09
C ASP A 180 -10.73 1.67 -2.56
N GLU A 181 -9.72 1.41 -1.76
CA GLU A 181 -9.76 1.54 -0.30
C GLU A 181 -9.32 2.92 0.20
N ILE A 182 -8.33 3.55 -0.46
CA ILE A 182 -7.86 4.86 -0.03
C ILE A 182 -8.92 5.96 -0.24
N LEU A 183 -9.65 5.94 -1.35
CA LEU A 183 -10.64 6.96 -1.64
C LEU A 183 -11.74 7.04 -0.56
N PRO A 184 -12.37 5.93 -0.12
CA PRO A 184 -13.30 5.95 0.99
C PRO A 184 -12.69 6.41 2.33
N ILE A 185 -11.41 6.08 2.60
CA ILE A 185 -10.71 6.57 3.80
C ILE A 185 -10.58 8.09 3.75
N LEU A 186 -10.09 8.64 2.64
CA LEU A 186 -9.95 10.08 2.48
C LEU A 186 -11.30 10.81 2.48
N GLY A 187 -12.36 10.16 2.01
CA GLY A 187 -13.74 10.66 2.08
C GLY A 187 -14.40 10.54 3.47
N ASN A 188 -13.73 9.95 4.45
CA ASN A 188 -14.28 9.66 5.78
C ASN A 188 -15.54 8.77 5.77
N ILE A 189 -15.68 7.90 4.76
CA ILE A 189 -16.81 6.98 4.54
C ILE A 189 -16.43 5.50 4.65
N SER A 190 -15.15 5.16 4.79
CA SER A 190 -14.72 3.78 5.05
C SER A 190 -15.14 3.31 6.44
N PRO A 191 -15.62 2.06 6.61
CA PRO A 191 -15.88 1.47 7.91
C PRO A 191 -14.59 1.15 8.70
N HIS A 192 -13.44 1.10 8.01
CA HIS A 192 -12.14 0.69 8.56
C HIS A 192 -11.40 1.86 9.22
N LYS A 193 -11.94 2.35 10.34
CA LYS A 193 -11.47 3.57 11.04
C LYS A 193 -10.03 3.50 11.54
N ASP A 194 -9.51 2.32 11.80
CA ASP A 194 -8.14 2.12 12.29
C ASP A 194 -7.06 2.59 11.32
N TYR A 195 -7.37 2.70 10.02
CA TYR A 195 -6.44 3.15 9.00
C TYR A 195 -6.34 4.67 8.86
N TYR A 196 -7.34 5.43 9.35
CA TYR A 196 -7.38 6.90 9.20
C TYR A 196 -6.16 7.59 9.80
N LYS A 197 -5.61 7.09 10.90
CA LYS A 197 -4.44 7.64 11.60
C LYS A 197 -3.15 7.66 10.78
N TYR A 198 -3.09 6.92 9.68
CA TYR A 198 -1.91 6.84 8.82
C TYR A 198 -1.90 7.93 7.74
N TYR A 199 -3.00 8.64 7.56
CA TYR A 199 -3.17 9.64 6.51
C TYR A 199 -3.39 11.03 7.09
N ASN A 200 -2.80 12.04 6.44
CA ASN A 200 -3.00 13.43 6.80
C ASN A 200 -4.30 13.94 6.17
N ILE A 201 -5.43 13.74 6.82
CA ILE A 201 -6.76 14.17 6.37
C ILE A 201 -7.13 15.46 7.10
N GLN A 202 -6.85 16.61 6.51
CA GLN A 202 -7.26 17.91 7.07
C GLN A 202 -8.74 18.15 6.83
N GLU A 203 -9.22 17.89 5.62
CA GLU A 203 -10.64 17.92 5.23
C GLU A 203 -10.96 16.65 4.44
N PRO A 204 -12.09 16.00 4.68
CA PRO A 204 -12.49 14.84 3.90
C PRO A 204 -12.61 15.16 2.40
N LEU A 205 -12.34 14.16 1.56
CA LEU A 205 -12.61 14.22 0.13
C LEU A 205 -14.12 14.17 -0.11
N ASN A 206 -14.66 15.14 -0.86
CA ASN A 206 -16.09 15.18 -1.19
C ASN A 206 -16.38 14.28 -2.41
N ILE A 207 -16.92 13.09 -2.14
CA ILE A 207 -17.11 12.04 -3.13
C ILE A 207 -18.58 11.88 -3.48
N TYR A 208 -18.86 11.91 -4.78
CA TYR A 208 -20.18 11.70 -5.37
C TYR A 208 -20.14 10.61 -6.44
N SER A 209 -21.29 10.23 -6.94
CA SER A 209 -21.45 9.35 -8.09
C SER A 209 -22.60 9.83 -8.95
N VAL A 210 -22.53 9.59 -10.24
CA VAL A 210 -23.72 9.61 -11.09
C VAL A 210 -24.72 8.54 -10.60
N LYS A 211 -26.02 8.83 -10.61
CA LYS A 211 -27.05 7.86 -10.19
C LYS A 211 -27.10 6.66 -11.12
N ASN A 212 -27.00 6.92 -12.42
CA ASN A 212 -26.93 5.89 -13.44
C ASN A 212 -25.51 5.79 -13.95
N MET A 213 -24.85 4.65 -13.68
CA MET A 213 -23.51 4.40 -14.19
C MET A 213 -23.48 4.57 -15.71
N ILE A 214 -22.43 5.21 -16.21
CA ILE A 214 -22.20 5.42 -17.66
C ILE A 214 -21.08 4.57 -18.22
N CYS A 215 -20.21 4.04 -17.36
CA CYS A 215 -19.18 3.10 -17.71
C CYS A 215 -19.41 1.79 -16.94
N TYR A 216 -19.02 0.66 -17.51
CA TYR A 216 -19.23 -0.65 -16.90
C TYR A 216 -18.00 -1.52 -17.07
N PRO A 217 -17.61 -2.31 -16.05
CA PRO A 217 -16.56 -3.32 -16.23
C PRO A 217 -16.93 -4.30 -17.33
N GLU A 218 -15.97 -4.63 -18.22
CA GLU A 218 -16.21 -5.63 -19.30
C GLU A 218 -16.44 -7.02 -18.70
N GLY A 219 -17.58 -7.64 -18.96
CA GLY A 219 -17.88 -9.07 -18.78
C GLY A 219 -17.26 -9.70 -17.52
N ASN A 220 -16.25 -10.54 -17.72
CA ASN A 220 -15.51 -11.24 -16.65
C ASN A 220 -14.24 -10.49 -16.22
N ALA A 221 -14.24 -9.16 -16.21
CA ALA A 221 -13.06 -8.35 -15.81
C ALA A 221 -12.49 -8.79 -14.45
N PHE A 222 -13.36 -9.17 -13.51
CA PHE A 222 -12.96 -9.64 -12.17
C PHE A 222 -12.21 -10.98 -12.18
N GLU A 223 -12.61 -11.94 -13.02
CA GLU A 223 -11.95 -13.26 -13.10
C GLU A 223 -10.54 -13.15 -13.71
N LYS A 224 -10.30 -12.10 -14.48
CA LYS A 224 -9.03 -11.83 -15.16
C LYS A 224 -8.28 -10.61 -14.61
N SER A 225 -8.63 -10.18 -13.41
CA SER A 225 -7.99 -9.02 -12.78
C SER A 225 -6.49 -9.26 -12.58
N ASP A 226 -5.67 -8.40 -13.16
CA ASP A 226 -4.22 -8.38 -12.95
C ASP A 226 -3.84 -7.94 -11.53
N THR A 227 -4.74 -7.24 -10.84
CA THR A 227 -4.53 -6.76 -9.47
C THR A 227 -4.71 -7.87 -8.45
N GLU A 228 -5.85 -8.56 -8.45
CA GLU A 228 -6.19 -9.57 -7.45
C GLU A 228 -5.44 -10.89 -7.65
N ASN A 229 -5.19 -11.28 -8.91
CA ASN A 229 -4.49 -12.52 -9.26
C ASN A 229 -2.97 -12.40 -9.20
N SER A 230 -2.43 -11.29 -8.74
CA SER A 230 -0.99 -11.08 -8.61
C SER A 230 -0.44 -11.62 -7.28
N LYS A 231 0.89 -11.71 -7.19
CA LYS A 231 1.56 -12.22 -5.99
C LYS A 231 1.28 -11.33 -4.78
N ILE A 232 0.81 -11.95 -3.68
CA ILE A 232 0.65 -11.30 -2.38
C ILE A 232 2.04 -10.92 -1.84
N ILE A 233 2.13 -9.71 -1.28
CA ILE A 233 3.38 -9.23 -0.69
C ILE A 233 3.54 -9.82 0.71
N GLU A 234 4.63 -10.53 0.90
CA GLU A 234 5.00 -11.02 2.22
C GLU A 234 5.66 -9.89 3.00
N MET A 235 4.88 -9.27 3.90
CA MET A 235 5.32 -8.13 4.70
C MET A 235 6.34 -8.51 5.79
N TYR A 236 6.47 -9.82 6.09
CA TYR A 236 7.23 -10.29 7.25
C TYR A 236 8.73 -10.47 7.02
N GLU A 237 9.20 -10.56 5.75
CA GLU A 237 10.62 -10.82 5.48
C GLU A 237 11.56 -9.71 5.97
N ASP A 238 11.04 -8.47 6.12
CA ASP A 238 11.83 -7.31 6.55
C ASP A 238 11.59 -6.89 8.01
N ASP A 239 10.58 -7.45 8.69
CA ASP A 239 10.20 -7.00 10.04
C ASP A 239 11.04 -7.63 11.15
N LEU A 240 11.74 -8.73 10.88
CA LEU A 240 12.60 -9.38 11.86
C LEU A 240 14.07 -9.02 11.64
N LEU A 241 14.67 -8.42 12.65
CA LEU A 241 16.12 -8.24 12.75
C LEU A 241 16.66 -9.13 13.87
N VAL A 242 17.58 -10.03 13.53
CA VAL A 242 18.29 -10.85 14.52
C VAL A 242 19.52 -10.10 15.00
N LEU A 243 19.55 -9.79 16.29
CA LEU A 243 20.68 -9.15 16.96
C LEU A 243 21.44 -10.20 17.79
N ALA A 244 22.71 -10.34 17.52
CA ALA A 244 23.56 -11.24 18.30
C ALA A 244 24.86 -10.55 18.72
N THR A 245 25.38 -10.89 19.89
CA THR A 245 26.62 -10.30 20.40
C THR A 245 27.81 -11.20 20.09
N GLY A 246 28.86 -10.63 19.50
CA GLY A 246 30.13 -11.34 19.25
C GLY A 246 31.24 -10.35 18.99
N THR A 247 32.39 -10.49 19.66
CA THR A 247 33.57 -9.64 19.46
C THR A 247 34.54 -10.21 18.45
N ASP A 248 34.58 -11.52 18.32
CA ASP A 248 35.55 -12.25 17.49
C ASP A 248 34.86 -13.17 16.49
N MET A 249 35.44 -13.30 15.30
CA MET A 249 34.94 -14.18 14.24
C MET A 249 35.33 -15.64 14.50
N THR A 250 34.78 -16.22 15.55
CA THR A 250 34.98 -17.65 15.88
C THR A 250 34.24 -18.57 14.93
N ASP A 251 34.52 -19.89 14.98
CA ASP A 251 33.76 -20.86 14.20
C ASP A 251 32.29 -20.96 14.64
N GLY A 252 32.00 -20.70 15.91
CA GLY A 252 30.63 -20.57 16.40
C GLY A 252 29.89 -19.43 15.71
N LEU A 253 30.47 -18.23 15.70
CA LEU A 253 29.88 -17.07 15.04
C LEU A 253 29.68 -17.28 13.53
N LYS A 254 30.65 -17.94 12.86
CA LYS A 254 30.51 -18.29 11.44
C LYS A 254 29.32 -19.21 11.19
N ARG A 255 29.14 -20.24 12.06
CA ARG A 255 27.95 -21.14 11.97
C ARG A 255 26.67 -20.39 12.17
N PHE A 256 26.58 -19.48 13.15
CA PHE A 256 25.43 -18.63 13.37
C PHE A 256 25.10 -17.77 12.13
N ILE A 257 26.08 -17.04 11.58
CA ILE A 257 25.92 -16.20 10.40
C ILE A 257 25.46 -17.03 9.19
N ASN A 258 26.04 -18.21 9.00
CA ASN A 258 25.64 -19.11 7.90
C ASN A 258 24.19 -19.60 8.07
N SER A 259 23.78 -19.93 9.30
CA SER A 259 22.37 -20.31 9.54
C SER A 259 21.41 -19.15 9.26
N CYS A 260 21.73 -17.92 9.65
CA CYS A 260 20.94 -16.76 9.26
C CYS A 260 20.80 -16.61 7.74
N LYS A 261 21.89 -16.81 6.99
CA LYS A 261 21.87 -16.75 5.51
C LYS A 261 21.02 -17.86 4.89
N ILE A 262 21.10 -19.09 5.40
CA ILE A 262 20.30 -20.23 4.92
C ILE A 262 18.80 -19.95 5.04
N TYR A 263 18.38 -19.33 6.13
CA TYR A 263 16.98 -19.00 6.40
C TYR A 263 16.56 -17.59 5.96
N GLY A 264 17.43 -16.86 5.24
CA GLY A 264 17.12 -15.52 4.73
C GLY A 264 16.93 -14.46 5.81
N LEU A 265 17.52 -14.63 7.00
CA LEU A 265 17.33 -13.73 8.14
C LEU A 265 18.26 -12.53 8.07
N LYS A 266 17.71 -11.32 8.16
CA LYS A 266 18.50 -10.11 8.42
C LYS A 266 19.13 -10.22 9.81
N HIS A 267 20.43 -9.97 9.90
CA HIS A 267 21.13 -10.07 11.17
C HIS A 267 22.21 -8.99 11.31
N LYS A 268 22.47 -8.60 12.56
CA LYS A 268 23.55 -7.68 12.93
C LYS A 268 24.31 -8.26 14.10
N ILE A 269 25.63 -8.35 13.96
CA ILE A 269 26.52 -8.77 15.05
C ILE A 269 26.98 -7.54 15.80
N MET A 270 26.54 -7.41 17.03
CA MET A 270 26.88 -6.30 17.92
C MET A 270 28.27 -6.52 18.55
N GLY A 271 29.12 -5.52 18.48
CA GLY A 271 30.45 -5.56 19.07
C GLY A 271 31.52 -6.26 18.27
N LEU A 272 31.27 -6.65 17.00
CA LEU A 272 32.28 -7.30 16.16
C LEU A 272 33.53 -6.41 16.00
N ASN A 273 34.72 -7.01 16.13
CA ASN A 273 36.03 -6.36 16.10
C ASN A 273 36.24 -5.34 17.22
N THR A 274 35.50 -5.40 18.31
CA THR A 274 35.73 -4.57 19.50
C THR A 274 36.31 -5.43 20.62
N GLN A 275 37.05 -4.80 21.52
CA GLN A 275 37.57 -5.48 22.70
C GLN A 275 36.43 -5.79 23.67
N TRP A 276 36.38 -7.04 24.16
CA TRP A 276 35.48 -7.42 25.23
C TRP A 276 35.96 -6.79 26.55
N LYS A 277 35.09 -6.00 27.20
CA LYS A 277 35.33 -5.32 28.46
C LYS A 277 34.45 -5.82 29.61
N GLY A 278 33.61 -6.82 29.32
CA GLY A 278 32.64 -7.37 30.27
C GLY A 278 33.21 -8.33 31.33
N GLY A 279 34.52 -8.54 31.35
CA GLY A 279 35.17 -9.50 32.25
C GLY A 279 34.97 -10.95 31.82
N ASN A 280 35.35 -11.89 32.69
CA ASN A 280 35.09 -13.33 32.47
C ASN A 280 33.69 -13.65 32.93
N MET A 281 32.83 -14.05 32.00
CA MET A 281 31.43 -14.39 32.32
C MET A 281 31.27 -15.66 33.19
N ALA A 282 32.29 -16.48 33.25
CA ALA A 282 32.31 -17.65 34.16
C ALA A 282 32.54 -17.28 35.64
N ASP A 283 33.21 -16.15 35.86
CA ASP A 283 33.64 -15.74 37.19
C ASP A 283 32.93 -14.46 37.73
N GLY A 284 32.02 -13.87 36.94
CA GLY A 284 31.37 -12.63 37.33
C GLY A 284 30.30 -12.10 36.35
N PRO A 285 29.62 -10.99 36.67
CA PRO A 285 28.50 -10.44 35.92
C PRO A 285 28.93 -9.75 34.62
N GLY A 286 29.47 -10.51 33.67
CA GLY A 286 29.95 -10.02 32.37
C GLY A 286 28.86 -9.53 31.39
N GLY A 287 27.57 -9.77 31.68
CA GLY A 287 26.48 -9.48 30.79
C GLY A 287 26.21 -8.01 30.46
N GLY A 288 26.70 -7.08 31.31
CA GLY A 288 26.41 -5.65 31.14
C GLY A 288 26.90 -5.06 29.82
N GLN A 289 28.01 -5.56 29.24
CA GLN A 289 28.45 -5.08 27.93
C GLN A 289 27.54 -5.49 26.79
N LYS A 290 26.90 -6.71 26.86
CA LYS A 290 25.88 -7.13 25.89
C LYS A 290 24.71 -6.15 25.90
N ILE A 291 24.26 -5.73 27.09
CA ILE A 291 23.17 -4.75 27.24
C ILE A 291 23.55 -3.40 26.66
N ASN A 292 24.78 -2.92 26.89
CA ASN A 292 25.26 -1.66 26.35
C ASN A 292 25.32 -1.69 24.80
N PHE A 293 25.75 -2.81 24.21
CA PHE A 293 25.70 -2.97 22.75
C PHE A 293 24.26 -2.99 22.22
N LEU A 294 23.35 -3.65 22.93
CA LEU A 294 21.93 -3.69 22.56
C LEU A 294 21.32 -2.28 22.61
N LEU A 295 21.45 -1.56 23.72
CA LEU A 295 20.93 -0.20 23.88
C LEU A 295 21.39 0.71 22.74
N LYS A 296 22.70 0.75 22.49
CA LYS A 296 23.23 1.55 21.37
C LYS A 296 22.69 1.15 20.00
N THR A 297 22.35 -0.14 19.81
CA THR A 297 21.82 -0.61 18.53
C THR A 297 20.34 -0.26 18.40
N LEU A 298 19.59 -0.27 19.50
CA LEU A 298 18.17 0.08 19.51
C LEU A 298 17.91 1.54 19.17
N ASP A 299 18.79 2.46 19.58
CA ASP A 299 18.68 3.90 19.29
C ASP A 299 18.65 4.20 17.78
N ASP A 300 19.21 3.31 16.95
CA ASP A 300 19.27 3.44 15.48
C ASP A 300 18.12 2.74 14.75
N LEU A 301 17.19 2.08 15.45
CA LEU A 301 16.13 1.27 14.84
C LEU A 301 14.76 1.96 14.93
N ASN A 302 13.86 1.57 14.02
CA ASN A 302 12.47 2.02 14.05
C ASN A 302 11.70 1.36 15.19
N ASP A 303 10.78 2.09 15.81
CA ASP A 303 9.96 1.63 16.95
C ASP A 303 9.13 0.37 16.63
N ASP A 304 8.75 0.16 15.37
CA ASP A 304 7.96 -1.00 14.91
C ASP A 304 8.81 -2.23 14.54
N GLN A 305 10.15 -2.17 14.65
CA GLN A 305 11.05 -3.25 14.28
C GLN A 305 10.93 -4.42 15.25
N ILE A 306 10.54 -5.60 14.77
CA ILE A 306 10.61 -6.83 15.57
C ILE A 306 12.06 -7.28 15.66
N ILE A 307 12.52 -7.51 16.90
CA ILE A 307 13.91 -7.86 17.18
C ILE A 307 13.94 -9.22 17.88
N LEU A 308 14.79 -10.11 17.38
CA LEU A 308 15.18 -11.32 18.08
C LEU A 308 16.61 -11.14 18.60
N VAL A 309 16.77 -11.06 19.92
CA VAL A 309 18.07 -11.01 20.57
C VAL A 309 18.49 -12.42 20.96
N THR A 310 19.71 -12.83 20.57
CA THR A 310 20.23 -14.18 20.84
C THR A 310 21.75 -14.15 21.07
N ASP A 311 22.27 -15.20 21.67
CA ASP A 311 23.72 -15.46 21.65
C ASP A 311 24.18 -15.88 20.25
N SER A 312 25.48 -15.88 20.00
CA SER A 312 26.02 -16.09 18.66
C SER A 312 27.02 -17.22 18.51
N TYR A 313 27.65 -17.65 19.58
CA TYR A 313 28.75 -18.62 19.50
C TYR A 313 28.28 -20.08 19.54
N ASP A 314 27.17 -20.36 20.17
CA ASP A 314 26.58 -21.66 20.43
C ASP A 314 25.12 -21.82 19.93
N VAL A 315 24.64 -20.82 19.20
CA VAL A 315 23.29 -20.79 18.63
C VAL A 315 23.35 -20.94 17.11
N ILE A 316 22.36 -21.61 16.53
CA ILE A 316 22.06 -21.63 15.09
C ILE A 316 20.58 -21.34 14.86
N MET A 317 20.28 -20.64 13.78
CA MET A 317 18.90 -20.42 13.36
C MET A 317 18.39 -21.64 12.60
N SER A 318 17.13 -22.03 12.85
CA SER A 318 16.48 -23.20 12.25
C SER A 318 15.10 -22.90 11.64
N ALA A 319 14.70 -21.62 11.60
CA ALA A 319 13.43 -21.18 11.06
C ALA A 319 13.61 -19.86 10.29
N ASN A 320 12.71 -19.60 9.34
CA ASN A 320 12.65 -18.33 8.63
C ASN A 320 11.95 -17.22 9.44
N SER A 321 12.02 -15.97 8.95
CA SER A 321 11.43 -14.81 9.62
C SER A 321 9.92 -14.96 9.85
N LYS A 322 9.19 -15.52 8.89
CA LYS A 322 7.74 -15.72 8.98
C LYS A 322 7.37 -16.60 10.16
N GLU A 323 7.98 -17.78 10.27
CA GLU A 323 7.71 -18.72 11.37
C GLU A 323 8.04 -18.12 12.73
N ILE A 324 9.15 -17.42 12.85
CA ILE A 324 9.58 -16.76 14.10
C ILE A 324 8.57 -15.68 14.50
N ILE A 325 8.17 -14.82 13.55
CA ILE A 325 7.21 -13.74 13.81
C ILE A 325 5.83 -14.28 14.15
N GLU A 326 5.35 -15.32 13.47
CA GLU A 326 4.05 -15.94 13.77
C GLU A 326 4.04 -16.51 15.20
N LYS A 327 5.08 -17.20 15.60
CA LYS A 327 5.24 -17.71 16.97
C LYS A 327 5.29 -16.55 17.98
N TYR A 328 6.08 -15.50 17.73
CA TYR A 328 6.15 -14.33 18.58
C TYR A 328 4.77 -13.68 18.77
N LYS A 329 4.07 -13.43 17.67
CA LYS A 329 2.73 -12.81 17.69
C LYS A 329 1.68 -13.66 18.40
N SER A 330 1.80 -14.99 18.38
CA SER A 330 0.87 -15.88 19.08
C SER A 330 0.86 -15.70 20.61
N PHE A 331 1.93 -15.18 21.19
CA PHE A 331 1.98 -14.85 22.62
C PHE A 331 1.18 -13.58 22.99
N ASN A 332 0.83 -12.75 22.01
CA ASN A 332 0.14 -11.46 22.23
C ASN A 332 0.80 -10.59 23.30
N LYS A 333 2.12 -10.47 23.27
CA LYS A 333 2.97 -9.72 24.19
C LYS A 333 4.01 -8.93 23.42
N ASN A 334 4.37 -7.76 23.95
CA ASN A 334 5.40 -6.91 23.34
C ASN A 334 6.82 -7.46 23.55
N ILE A 335 7.04 -8.21 24.62
CA ILE A 335 8.33 -8.83 24.95
C ILE A 335 8.09 -10.28 25.35
N VAL A 336 8.87 -11.18 24.76
CA VAL A 336 8.83 -12.63 25.06
C VAL A 336 10.26 -13.08 25.34
N PHE A 337 10.47 -13.74 26.46
CA PHE A 337 11.75 -14.36 26.83
C PHE A 337 11.63 -15.88 26.73
N ALA A 338 12.65 -16.51 26.16
CA ALA A 338 12.88 -17.93 26.38
C ALA A 338 13.49 -18.12 27.78
N SER A 339 12.98 -19.08 28.54
CA SER A 339 13.55 -19.46 29.81
C SER A 339 14.08 -20.89 29.78
N GLU A 340 15.21 -21.13 30.38
CA GLU A 340 15.72 -22.47 30.62
C GLU A 340 15.09 -23.05 31.90
N SER A 341 14.92 -24.37 31.95
CA SER A 341 14.35 -25.06 33.11
C SER A 341 15.33 -25.17 34.32
N ALA A 342 16.59 -24.80 34.08
CA ALA A 342 17.64 -24.77 35.11
C ALA A 342 18.37 -23.42 35.09
N CYS A 343 18.58 -22.83 36.28
CA CYS A 343 19.52 -21.73 36.45
C CYS A 343 20.91 -22.32 36.69
N TRP A 344 21.87 -21.91 35.92
CA TRP A 344 23.30 -22.22 36.10
C TRP A 344 23.95 -21.22 37.03
#